data_48ef38b3dea1f7261d6111719e6a18eb
#
_entry.id   48ef38b3dea1f7261d6111719e6a18eb
#
_cell.length_a   1.000
_cell.length_b   1.000
_cell.length_c   1.000
_cell.angle_alpha   90.00
_cell.angle_beta   90.00
_cell.angle_gamma   90.00
#
_symmetry.space_group_name_H-M   'P 1'
#
loop_
_entity.id
_entity.type
_entity.pdbx_description
1 polymer ?
#
loop_
_entity_poly.entity_id
_entity_poly.type
_entity_poly.pdbx_seq_one_letter_code
_entity_poly.pdbx_strand_id
1 'polypeptide(L)'
;EQLGGYIAYLVPYIRTLLGHGEILAALREVIGILRLHRSFFWWALRQVVVRSQRRDLLQGSPPEVLRYAGTLDEVLKREITVSNLPLLLHWEDRNSMAFSIEARVPFLDYRVVEYLASLPLDQKIRGGVTKYVLRRAIRGLVPDPVRCRSDKMGFVTPEEVWMRGELAPRVLELFSSPEFSGRPYWDAERVLRNYREFLAGKSAYSTEFWRIACAE
;
A
#
# COMPACT_ATOMS: atom_id res chain seq x y z
N GLU A 1 11.03 2.19 0.84
CA GLU A 1 10.39 3.01 1.87
C GLU A 1 11.19 4.28 2.16
N GLN A 2 12.50 4.18 2.40
CA GLN A 2 13.39 5.32 2.75
C GLN A 2 13.41 6.48 1.73
N LEU A 3 13.06 6.21 0.49
CA LEU A 3 12.96 7.21 -0.58
C LEU A 3 11.60 7.93 -0.64
N GLY A 4 10.64 7.58 0.22
CA GLY A 4 9.31 8.16 0.18
C GLY A 4 8.53 7.85 -1.11
N GLY A 5 8.58 6.59 -1.59
CA GLY A 5 8.13 6.21 -2.93
C GLY A 5 6.63 6.00 -3.11
N TYR A 6 5.86 5.83 -2.05
CA TYR A 6 4.43 5.60 -2.13
C TYR A 6 3.64 6.91 -2.14
N ILE A 7 2.62 6.99 -2.99
CA ILE A 7 1.74 8.16 -3.07
C ILE A 7 1.05 8.41 -1.71
N ALA A 8 0.75 7.37 -0.95
CA ALA A 8 0.14 7.48 0.38
C ALA A 8 1.00 8.28 1.38
N TYR A 9 2.32 8.38 1.17
CA TYR A 9 3.21 9.19 2.03
C TYR A 9 3.01 10.70 1.87
N LEU A 10 2.32 11.15 0.82
CA LEU A 10 1.97 12.55 0.64
C LEU A 10 1.08 13.07 1.78
N VAL A 11 0.21 12.23 2.33
CA VAL A 11 -0.69 12.62 3.44
C VAL A 11 0.09 12.89 4.73
N PRO A 12 0.91 11.96 5.27
CA PRO A 12 1.74 12.25 6.45
C PRO A 12 2.76 13.37 6.19
N TYR A 13 3.24 13.55 4.95
CA TYR A 13 4.14 14.66 4.62
C TYR A 13 3.46 16.02 4.78
N ILE A 14 2.27 16.22 4.19
CA ILE A 14 1.50 17.45 4.38
C ILE A 14 1.21 17.69 5.86
N ARG A 15 0.84 16.65 6.61
CA ARG A 15 0.62 16.75 8.05
C ARG A 15 1.87 17.23 8.79
N THR A 16 3.03 16.70 8.43
CA THR A 16 4.33 17.10 9.03
C THR A 16 4.61 18.58 8.76
N LEU A 17 4.46 19.05 7.50
CA LEU A 17 4.65 20.45 7.14
C LEU A 17 3.71 21.37 7.90
N LEU A 18 2.44 21.04 8.00
CA LEU A 18 1.45 21.82 8.78
C LEU A 18 1.79 21.83 10.27
N GLY A 19 2.24 20.71 10.82
CA GLY A 19 2.68 20.63 12.22
C GLY A 19 3.90 21.48 12.54
N HIS A 20 4.76 21.73 11.56
CA HIS A 20 5.92 22.64 11.67
C HIS A 20 5.58 24.11 11.30
N GLY A 21 4.33 24.41 10.96
CA GLY A 21 3.93 25.76 10.53
C GLY A 21 4.32 26.12 9.09
N GLU A 22 4.78 25.15 8.29
CA GLU A 22 5.25 25.35 6.92
C GLU A 22 4.08 25.38 5.91
N ILE A 23 3.16 26.33 6.07
CA ILE A 23 1.91 26.41 5.31
C ILE A 23 2.15 26.55 3.82
N LEU A 24 3.11 27.39 3.40
CA LEU A 24 3.42 27.60 1.98
C LEU A 24 4.01 26.33 1.33
N ALA A 25 4.84 25.57 2.06
CA ALA A 25 5.35 24.30 1.60
C ALA A 25 4.19 23.29 1.46
N ALA A 26 3.31 23.19 2.43
CA ALA A 26 2.14 22.32 2.38
C ALA A 26 1.23 22.65 1.19
N LEU A 27 0.97 23.94 0.91
CA LEU A 27 0.19 24.36 -0.26
C LEU A 27 0.87 23.97 -1.58
N ARG A 28 2.19 24.12 -1.68
CA ARG A 28 2.95 23.67 -2.85
C ARG A 28 2.77 22.16 -3.09
N GLU A 29 2.84 21.36 -2.03
CA GLU A 29 2.64 19.91 -2.14
C GLU A 29 1.21 19.57 -2.58
N VAL A 30 0.19 20.21 -2.03
CA VAL A 30 -1.22 20.02 -2.45
C VAL A 30 -1.40 20.36 -3.92
N ILE A 31 -0.83 21.47 -4.39
CA ILE A 31 -0.87 21.83 -5.82
C ILE A 31 -0.16 20.78 -6.68
N GLY A 32 0.99 20.27 -6.23
CA GLY A 32 1.71 19.18 -6.89
C GLY A 32 0.87 17.91 -6.99
N ILE A 33 0.19 17.53 -5.92
CA ILE A 33 -0.70 16.36 -5.91
C ILE A 33 -1.88 16.54 -6.87
N LEU A 34 -2.50 17.70 -6.90
CA LEU A 34 -3.59 18.01 -7.82
C LEU A 34 -3.15 17.91 -9.28
N ARG A 35 -1.92 18.30 -9.59
CA ARG A 35 -1.36 18.24 -10.96
C ARG A 35 -0.98 16.84 -11.38
N LEU A 36 -0.32 16.07 -10.49
CA LEU A 36 0.30 14.79 -10.81
C LEU A 36 -0.55 13.57 -10.42
N HIS A 37 -1.40 13.71 -9.39
CA HIS A 37 -2.11 12.59 -8.76
C HIS A 37 -3.59 12.93 -8.51
N ARG A 38 -4.30 13.47 -9.50
CA ARG A 38 -5.70 13.92 -9.34
C ARG A 38 -6.63 12.84 -8.78
N SER A 39 -6.52 11.62 -9.28
CA SER A 39 -7.35 10.51 -8.82
C SER A 39 -7.10 10.17 -7.34
N PHE A 40 -5.83 10.19 -6.92
CA PHE A 40 -5.46 9.99 -5.52
C PHE A 40 -5.96 11.13 -4.63
N PHE A 41 -5.89 12.37 -5.09
CA PHE A 41 -6.40 13.53 -4.34
C PHE A 41 -7.90 13.37 -4.04
N TRP A 42 -8.70 13.09 -5.05
CA TRP A 42 -10.14 12.88 -4.87
C TRP A 42 -10.46 11.65 -4.03
N TRP A 43 -9.69 10.59 -4.19
CA TRP A 43 -9.81 9.40 -3.33
C TRP A 43 -9.50 9.72 -1.87
N ALA A 44 -8.39 10.43 -1.59
CA ALA A 44 -7.99 10.82 -0.24
C ALA A 44 -9.02 11.75 0.41
N LEU A 45 -9.55 12.73 -0.34
CA LEU A 45 -10.60 13.62 0.12
C LEU A 45 -11.88 12.83 0.46
N ARG A 46 -12.26 11.89 -0.39
CA ARG A 46 -13.40 11.01 -0.13
C ARG A 46 -13.22 10.16 1.13
N GLN A 47 -12.00 9.69 1.42
CA GLN A 47 -11.71 8.94 2.65
C GLN A 47 -11.87 9.79 3.92
N VAL A 48 -11.60 11.09 3.84
CA VAL A 48 -11.81 12.02 4.95
C VAL A 48 -13.30 12.30 5.17
N VAL A 49 -14.06 12.46 4.09
CA VAL A 49 -15.49 12.81 4.12
C VAL A 49 -16.38 11.59 4.38
N VAL A 50 -16.06 10.49 3.70
CA VAL A 50 -16.78 9.21 3.88
C VAL A 50 -15.96 8.38 4.85
N ARG A 51 -16.38 8.36 6.11
CA ARG A 51 -15.89 7.37 7.08
C ARG A 51 -16.10 5.99 6.43
N SER A 52 -15.01 5.39 5.94
CA SER A 52 -15.06 4.11 5.26
C SER A 52 -15.83 3.14 6.15
N GLN A 53 -16.98 2.69 5.68
CA GLN A 53 -17.62 1.51 6.26
C GLN A 53 -16.67 0.35 5.92
N ARG A 54 -15.70 0.11 6.81
CA ARG A 54 -14.94 -1.13 6.77
C ARG A 54 -15.97 -2.24 6.84
N ARG A 55 -15.96 -3.09 5.85
CA ARG A 55 -16.69 -4.36 5.90
C ARG A 55 -15.91 -5.24 6.88
N ASP A 56 -16.23 -5.13 8.16
CA ASP A 56 -15.62 -5.98 9.19
C ASP A 56 -16.06 -7.42 8.94
N LEU A 57 -15.20 -8.17 8.28
CA LEU A 57 -15.37 -9.61 8.03
C LEU A 57 -14.75 -10.45 9.15
N LEU A 58 -14.05 -9.80 10.08
CA LEU A 58 -13.50 -10.41 11.27
C LEU A 58 -14.50 -10.36 12.42
N GLN A 59 -14.53 -11.38 13.24
CA GLN A 59 -15.19 -11.35 14.54
C GLN A 59 -14.31 -10.53 15.51
N GLY A 60 -14.90 -9.51 16.12
CA GLY A 60 -14.19 -8.57 16.99
C GLY A 60 -13.60 -7.37 16.23
N SER A 61 -13.13 -6.40 17.00
CA SER A 61 -12.46 -5.22 16.44
C SER A 61 -10.97 -5.51 16.32
N PRO A 62 -10.43 -5.62 15.09
CA PRO A 62 -8.98 -5.73 14.93
C PRO A 62 -8.32 -4.47 15.48
N PRO A 63 -7.10 -4.56 16.01
CA PRO A 63 -6.38 -3.39 16.47
C PRO A 63 -6.28 -2.39 15.32
N GLU A 64 -6.60 -1.12 15.61
CA GLU A 64 -6.53 -0.05 14.61
C GLU A 64 -5.06 0.20 14.25
N VAL A 65 -4.58 -0.50 13.24
CA VAL A 65 -3.25 -0.27 12.68
C VAL A 65 -3.32 0.99 11.82
N LEU A 66 -3.10 2.15 12.45
CA LEU A 66 -2.95 3.43 11.76
C LEU A 66 -1.62 3.43 10.99
N ARG A 67 -1.61 2.76 9.83
CA ARG A 67 -0.41 2.55 9.02
C ARG A 67 0.35 3.84 8.70
N TYR A 68 -0.36 4.94 8.53
CA TYR A 68 0.20 6.25 8.20
C TYR A 68 -0.05 7.30 9.29
N ALA A 69 -0.16 6.88 10.55
CA ALA A 69 -0.24 7.80 11.67
C ALA A 69 1.13 8.39 12.00
N GLY A 70 1.15 9.65 12.43
CA GLY A 70 2.36 10.38 12.79
C GLY A 70 2.94 11.23 11.66
N THR A 71 4.15 11.70 11.88
CA THR A 71 4.96 12.46 10.91
C THR A 71 5.48 11.54 9.81
N LEU A 72 5.94 12.11 8.69
CA LEU A 72 6.50 11.31 7.60
C LEU A 72 7.73 10.52 8.07
N ASP A 73 8.61 11.10 8.88
CA ASP A 73 9.81 10.40 9.37
C ASP A 73 9.44 9.19 10.23
N GLU A 74 8.47 9.32 11.13
CA GLU A 74 7.99 8.21 11.94
C GLU A 74 7.37 7.11 11.07
N VAL A 75 6.62 7.49 10.05
CA VAL A 75 6.04 6.54 9.09
C VAL A 75 7.14 5.82 8.33
N LEU A 76 8.11 6.53 7.73
CA LEU A 76 9.19 5.92 6.98
C LEU A 76 10.04 5.00 7.85
N LYS A 77 10.37 5.42 9.07
CA LYS A 77 11.12 4.59 10.02
C LYS A 77 10.38 3.29 10.34
N ARG A 78 9.09 3.37 10.66
CA ARG A 78 8.27 2.20 10.96
C ARG A 78 8.14 1.25 9.75
N GLU A 79 7.95 1.80 8.54
CA GLU A 79 7.86 1.00 7.31
C GLU A 79 9.15 0.23 7.01
N ILE A 80 10.32 0.79 7.36
CA ILE A 80 11.63 0.16 7.17
C ILE A 80 11.89 -0.90 8.24
N THR A 81 11.54 -0.62 9.50
CA THR A 81 12.01 -1.45 10.64
C THR A 81 10.99 -2.47 11.12
N VAL A 82 9.70 -2.22 10.93
CA VAL A 82 8.65 -3.01 11.58
C VAL A 82 7.61 -3.56 10.61
N SER A 83 7.15 -2.76 9.63
CA SER A 83 5.96 -3.13 8.88
C SER A 83 6.25 -3.62 7.45
N ASN A 84 6.37 -2.73 6.49
CA ASN A 84 6.32 -3.07 5.08
C ASN A 84 7.59 -3.77 4.57
N LEU A 85 8.75 -3.18 4.86
CA LEU A 85 10.01 -3.70 4.34
C LEU A 85 10.36 -5.10 4.87
N PRO A 86 10.26 -5.40 6.18
CA PRO A 86 10.49 -6.75 6.69
C PRO A 86 9.59 -7.80 6.03
N LEU A 87 8.33 -7.44 5.78
CA LEU A 87 7.38 -8.33 5.11
C LEU A 87 7.76 -8.58 3.64
N LEU A 88 8.13 -7.52 2.90
CA LEU A 88 8.56 -7.64 1.51
C LEU A 88 9.84 -8.47 1.39
N LEU A 89 10.82 -8.27 2.28
CA LEU A 89 12.04 -9.06 2.31
C LEU A 89 11.79 -10.52 2.64
N HIS A 90 10.86 -10.80 3.55
CA HIS A 90 10.46 -12.16 3.87
C HIS A 90 9.85 -12.88 2.64
N TRP A 91 8.97 -12.21 1.92
CA TRP A 91 8.38 -12.78 0.70
C TRP A 91 9.41 -12.99 -0.40
N GLU A 92 10.30 -12.01 -0.61
CA GLU A 92 11.37 -12.11 -1.60
C GLU A 92 12.32 -13.29 -1.30
N ASP A 93 12.76 -13.40 -0.04
CA ASP A 93 13.63 -14.49 0.40
C ASP A 93 12.96 -15.86 0.20
N ARG A 94 11.70 -16.02 0.65
CA ARG A 94 10.98 -17.29 0.49
C ARG A 94 10.78 -17.68 -0.97
N ASN A 95 10.41 -16.74 -1.81
CA ASN A 95 10.19 -17.00 -3.23
C ASN A 95 11.49 -17.33 -3.96
N SER A 96 12.57 -16.60 -3.71
CA SER A 96 13.86 -16.83 -4.38
C SER A 96 14.52 -18.12 -3.88
N MET A 97 14.47 -18.38 -2.57
CA MET A 97 15.06 -19.59 -1.98
C MET A 97 14.30 -20.87 -2.34
N ALA A 98 13.02 -20.79 -2.69
CA ALA A 98 12.29 -21.93 -3.26
C ALA A 98 12.94 -22.47 -4.55
N PHE A 99 13.72 -21.64 -5.24
CA PHE A 99 14.47 -21.96 -6.44
C PHE A 99 15.98 -21.94 -6.21
N SER A 100 16.46 -21.94 -4.98
CA SER A 100 17.87 -21.87 -4.60
C SER A 100 18.58 -20.64 -5.18
N ILE A 101 17.86 -19.52 -5.33
CA ILE A 101 18.39 -18.25 -5.83
C ILE A 101 18.49 -17.27 -4.66
N GLU A 102 19.66 -16.69 -4.48
CA GLU A 102 19.90 -15.66 -3.47
C GLU A 102 19.58 -14.26 -4.03
N ALA A 103 18.55 -13.59 -3.49
CA ALA A 103 18.20 -12.24 -3.91
C ALA A 103 19.12 -11.19 -3.28
N ARG A 104 19.45 -10.14 -4.04
CA ARG A 104 20.24 -9.01 -3.60
C ARG A 104 19.44 -7.72 -3.66
N VAL A 105 19.57 -6.90 -2.63
CA VAL A 105 18.79 -5.66 -2.44
C VAL A 105 19.69 -4.43 -2.31
N PRO A 106 20.30 -3.95 -3.40
CA PRO A 106 21.34 -2.90 -3.36
C PRO A 106 20.86 -1.58 -2.75
N PHE A 107 19.58 -1.26 -2.80
CA PHE A 107 19.01 -0.08 -2.14
C PHE A 107 18.95 -0.20 -0.60
N LEU A 108 19.23 -1.39 -0.05
CA LEU A 108 19.30 -1.61 1.39
C LEU A 108 20.74 -1.70 1.91
N ASP A 109 21.73 -1.31 1.09
CA ASP A 109 23.08 -1.05 1.60
C ASP A 109 22.99 -0.03 2.74
N TYR A 110 23.55 -0.37 3.90
CA TYR A 110 23.40 0.44 5.11
C TYR A 110 23.84 1.89 4.92
N ARG A 111 24.89 2.13 4.11
CA ARG A 111 25.39 3.47 3.79
C ARG A 111 24.35 4.29 3.03
N VAL A 112 23.62 3.65 2.10
CA VAL A 112 22.54 4.29 1.35
C VAL A 112 21.36 4.57 2.29
N VAL A 113 21.02 3.63 3.15
CA VAL A 113 19.89 3.78 4.10
C VAL A 113 20.17 4.91 5.09
N GLU A 114 21.36 4.94 5.70
CA GLU A 114 21.78 5.99 6.64
C GLU A 114 21.81 7.37 5.97
N TYR A 115 22.40 7.44 4.77
CA TYR A 115 22.41 8.68 4.00
C TYR A 115 20.99 9.18 3.70
N LEU A 116 20.11 8.32 3.19
CA LEU A 116 18.74 8.69 2.90
C LEU A 116 17.94 9.04 4.16
N ALA A 117 18.22 8.40 5.28
CA ALA A 117 17.60 8.73 6.56
C ALA A 117 18.01 10.14 7.03
N SER A 118 19.24 10.56 6.79
CA SER A 118 19.75 11.89 7.18
C SER A 118 19.24 13.04 6.31
N LEU A 119 18.65 12.76 5.13
CA LEU A 119 18.18 13.79 4.22
C LEU A 119 16.90 14.47 4.71
N PRO A 120 16.75 15.79 4.52
CA PRO A 120 15.51 16.51 4.76
C PRO A 120 14.36 15.91 3.93
N LEU A 121 13.15 16.03 4.44
CA LEU A 121 11.95 15.43 3.82
C LEU A 121 11.67 15.95 2.42
N ASP A 122 11.99 17.22 2.14
CA ASP A 122 11.83 17.83 0.81
C ASP A 122 12.75 17.23 -0.25
N GLN A 123 13.81 16.49 0.15
CA GLN A 123 14.63 15.69 -0.76
C GLN A 123 13.98 14.34 -1.08
N LYS A 124 13.09 13.87 -0.24
CA LYS A 124 12.33 12.62 -0.44
C LYS A 124 11.06 12.88 -1.28
N ILE A 125 10.32 13.93 -0.93
CA ILE A 125 9.08 14.33 -1.62
C ILE A 125 9.11 15.84 -1.85
N ARG A 126 8.84 16.29 -3.07
CA ARG A 126 8.81 17.72 -3.40
C ARG A 126 7.86 18.02 -4.55
N GLY A 127 6.93 18.95 -4.34
CA GLY A 127 5.94 19.37 -5.34
C GLY A 127 5.05 18.21 -5.81
N GLY A 128 4.68 17.28 -4.93
CA GLY A 128 3.94 16.06 -5.25
C GLY A 128 4.78 14.97 -5.91
N VAL A 129 6.06 15.21 -6.20
CA VAL A 129 6.98 14.23 -6.80
C VAL A 129 7.60 13.38 -5.69
N THR A 130 7.32 12.09 -5.71
CA THR A 130 7.93 11.09 -4.82
C THR A 130 9.31 10.65 -5.31
N LYS A 131 10.16 10.10 -4.42
CA LYS A 131 11.54 9.67 -4.73
C LYS A 131 12.38 10.81 -5.34
N TYR A 132 12.18 12.03 -4.89
CA TYR A 132 12.74 13.23 -5.53
C TYR A 132 14.26 13.17 -5.68
N VAL A 133 15.01 12.84 -4.62
CA VAL A 133 16.47 12.72 -4.65
C VAL A 133 16.94 11.66 -5.64
N LEU A 134 16.27 10.48 -5.67
CA LEU A 134 16.62 9.42 -6.62
C LEU A 134 16.44 9.88 -8.07
N ARG A 135 15.30 10.52 -8.37
CA ARG A 135 15.02 11.05 -9.72
C ARG A 135 16.05 12.08 -10.17
N ARG A 136 16.59 12.85 -9.24
CA ARG A 136 17.70 13.79 -9.54
C ARG A 136 19.01 13.06 -9.77
N ALA A 137 19.34 12.09 -8.91
CA ALA A 137 20.59 11.34 -8.98
C ALA A 137 20.74 10.53 -10.29
N ILE A 138 19.63 9.95 -10.79
CA ILE A 138 19.65 9.14 -12.02
C ILE A 138 19.47 9.96 -13.31
N ARG A 139 19.50 11.28 -13.22
CA ARG A 139 19.41 12.15 -14.41
C ARG A 139 20.58 11.89 -15.33
N GLY A 140 20.30 11.63 -16.61
CA GLY A 140 21.30 11.28 -17.61
C GLY A 140 21.75 9.80 -17.57
N LEU A 141 21.38 9.03 -16.53
CA LEU A 141 21.66 7.59 -16.44
C LEU A 141 20.46 6.75 -16.92
N VAL A 142 19.26 7.27 -16.75
CA VAL A 142 17.99 6.59 -17.13
C VAL A 142 17.21 7.52 -18.05
N PRO A 143 16.54 6.99 -19.11
CA PRO A 143 15.72 7.78 -20.01
C PRO A 143 14.65 8.59 -19.26
N ASP A 144 14.43 9.84 -19.67
CA ASP A 144 13.50 10.76 -19.02
C ASP A 144 12.06 10.24 -18.89
N PRO A 145 11.47 9.53 -19.86
CA PRO A 145 10.14 8.95 -19.71
C PRO A 145 10.05 7.98 -18.51
N VAL A 146 11.12 7.25 -18.21
CA VAL A 146 11.18 6.36 -17.04
C VAL A 146 11.46 7.16 -15.75
N ARG A 147 12.44 8.06 -15.79
CA ARG A 147 12.84 8.90 -14.66
C ARG A 147 11.70 9.80 -14.17
N CYS A 148 10.94 10.39 -15.08
CA CYS A 148 9.87 11.35 -14.78
C CYS A 148 8.50 10.69 -14.55
N ARG A 149 8.39 9.38 -14.75
CA ARG A 149 7.13 8.66 -14.59
C ARG A 149 6.55 8.85 -13.18
N SER A 150 5.31 9.34 -13.08
CA SER A 150 4.63 9.65 -11.80
C SER A 150 3.62 8.57 -11.39
N ASP A 151 3.14 7.77 -12.33
CA ASP A 151 2.26 6.64 -12.08
C ASP A 151 3.06 5.47 -11.50
N LYS A 152 2.67 5.01 -10.32
CA LYS A 152 3.19 3.76 -9.77
C LYS A 152 2.28 2.63 -10.20
N MET A 153 2.78 1.75 -11.07
CA MET A 153 2.15 0.46 -11.32
C MET A 153 2.97 -0.63 -10.64
N GLY A 154 2.31 -1.43 -9.81
CA GLY A 154 2.87 -2.68 -9.28
C GLY A 154 2.61 -3.83 -10.26
N PHE A 155 3.03 -5.03 -9.89
CA PHE A 155 2.59 -6.25 -10.54
C PHE A 155 1.12 -6.47 -10.13
N VAL A 156 0.21 -6.15 -11.05
CA VAL A 156 -1.21 -6.32 -10.81
C VAL A 156 -1.60 -7.70 -11.29
N THR A 157 -2.02 -8.55 -10.35
CA THR A 157 -2.63 -9.84 -10.66
C THR A 157 -4.10 -9.64 -10.97
N PRO A 158 -4.68 -10.36 -11.94
CA PRO A 158 -6.10 -10.25 -12.27
C PRO A 158 -6.99 -11.00 -11.26
N GLU A 159 -6.80 -10.73 -9.96
CA GLU A 159 -7.50 -11.40 -8.86
C GLU A 159 -9.02 -11.38 -9.02
N GLU A 160 -9.58 -10.23 -9.40
CA GLU A 160 -11.03 -10.10 -9.62
C GLU A 160 -11.53 -11.07 -10.69
N VAL A 161 -10.78 -11.21 -11.80
CA VAL A 161 -11.13 -12.11 -12.90
C VAL A 161 -11.10 -13.56 -12.42
N TRP A 162 -10.06 -13.95 -11.71
CA TRP A 162 -9.93 -15.29 -11.16
C TRP A 162 -11.01 -15.61 -10.13
N MET A 163 -11.25 -14.69 -9.20
CA MET A 163 -12.25 -14.86 -8.13
C MET A 163 -13.69 -14.86 -8.68
N ARG A 164 -13.95 -14.25 -9.83
CA ARG A 164 -15.25 -14.29 -10.50
C ARG A 164 -15.41 -15.50 -11.43
N GLY A 165 -14.31 -16.02 -11.95
CA GLY A 165 -14.24 -17.09 -12.93
C GLY A 165 -13.73 -18.41 -12.35
N GLU A 166 -12.49 -18.74 -12.67
CA GLU A 166 -11.90 -20.07 -12.43
C GLU A 166 -11.87 -20.48 -10.96
N LEU A 167 -11.65 -19.53 -10.05
CA LEU A 167 -11.58 -19.81 -8.61
C LEU A 167 -12.96 -19.80 -7.93
N ALA A 168 -13.99 -19.24 -8.57
CA ALA A 168 -15.29 -19.07 -7.93
C ALA A 168 -15.88 -20.35 -7.33
N PRO A 169 -15.88 -21.52 -7.99
CA PRO A 169 -16.41 -22.75 -7.41
C PRO A 169 -15.66 -23.17 -6.15
N ARG A 170 -14.32 -23.12 -6.17
CA ARG A 170 -13.48 -23.51 -5.04
C ARG A 170 -13.64 -22.58 -3.85
N VAL A 171 -13.71 -21.27 -4.11
CA VAL A 171 -13.88 -20.27 -3.06
C VAL A 171 -15.29 -20.35 -2.45
N LEU A 172 -16.31 -20.64 -3.24
CA LEU A 172 -17.66 -20.90 -2.72
C LEU A 172 -17.70 -22.15 -1.84
N GLU A 173 -17.06 -23.24 -2.26
CA GLU A 173 -16.92 -24.46 -1.49
C GLU A 173 -16.23 -24.17 -0.15
N LEU A 174 -15.05 -23.51 -0.19
CA LEU A 174 -14.30 -23.11 1.00
C LEU A 174 -15.16 -22.30 1.97
N PHE A 175 -15.76 -21.19 1.51
CA PHE A 175 -16.54 -20.29 2.37
C PHE A 175 -17.88 -20.88 2.85
N SER A 176 -18.31 -21.99 2.25
CA SER A 176 -19.51 -22.72 2.65
C SER A 176 -19.20 -23.94 3.53
N SER A 177 -17.91 -24.25 3.74
CA SER A 177 -17.51 -25.45 4.49
C SER A 177 -17.80 -25.33 5.98
N PRO A 178 -18.06 -26.45 6.66
CA PRO A 178 -18.18 -26.48 8.12
C PRO A 178 -16.92 -26.04 8.84
N GLU A 179 -15.75 -26.36 8.28
CA GLU A 179 -14.44 -25.99 8.81
C GLU A 179 -14.30 -24.48 8.84
N PHE A 180 -14.63 -23.79 7.74
CA PHE A 180 -14.62 -22.33 7.65
C PHE A 180 -15.60 -21.69 8.62
N SER A 181 -16.82 -22.22 8.69
CA SER A 181 -17.88 -21.71 9.56
C SER A 181 -17.54 -21.89 11.05
N GLY A 182 -16.75 -22.91 11.38
CA GLY A 182 -16.29 -23.18 12.75
C GLY A 182 -15.13 -22.29 13.22
N ARG A 183 -14.55 -21.48 12.35
CA ARG A 183 -13.42 -20.58 12.75
C ARG A 183 -13.91 -19.42 13.61
N PRO A 184 -13.31 -19.18 14.77
CA PRO A 184 -13.80 -18.17 15.72
C PRO A 184 -13.48 -16.73 15.31
N TYR A 185 -12.65 -16.52 14.29
CA TYR A 185 -12.18 -15.19 13.86
C TYR A 185 -12.86 -14.67 12.60
N TRP A 186 -13.63 -15.52 11.84
CA TRP A 186 -14.39 -15.07 10.69
C TRP A 186 -15.88 -14.90 11.02
N ASP A 187 -16.50 -13.84 10.49
CA ASP A 187 -17.93 -13.79 10.31
C ASP A 187 -18.28 -14.55 9.01
N ALA A 188 -18.32 -15.88 9.11
CA ALA A 188 -18.45 -16.77 7.94
C ALA A 188 -19.71 -16.50 7.11
N GLU A 189 -20.86 -16.25 7.76
CA GLU A 189 -22.11 -15.93 7.06
C GLU A 189 -21.97 -14.64 6.25
N ARG A 190 -21.33 -13.63 6.83
CA ARG A 190 -21.12 -12.33 6.18
C ARG A 190 -20.10 -12.44 5.05
N VAL A 191 -19.02 -13.21 5.23
CA VAL A 191 -18.04 -13.48 4.17
C VAL A 191 -18.72 -14.12 2.97
N LEU A 192 -19.47 -15.20 3.19
CA LEU A 192 -20.15 -15.95 2.14
C LEU A 192 -21.22 -15.09 1.43
N ARG A 193 -22.02 -14.34 2.19
CA ARG A 193 -23.02 -13.42 1.64
C ARG A 193 -22.38 -12.36 0.75
N ASN A 194 -21.33 -11.70 1.24
CA ASN A 194 -20.63 -10.65 0.49
C ASN A 194 -19.97 -11.20 -0.78
N TYR A 195 -19.41 -12.42 -0.72
CA TYR A 195 -18.84 -13.07 -1.89
C TYR A 195 -19.89 -13.42 -2.94
N ARG A 196 -21.07 -13.93 -2.53
CA ARG A 196 -22.20 -14.18 -3.44
C ARG A 196 -22.74 -12.90 -4.09
N GLU A 197 -22.79 -11.79 -3.34
CA GLU A 197 -23.15 -10.48 -3.89
C GLU A 197 -22.14 -10.00 -4.94
N PHE A 198 -20.85 -10.22 -4.70
CA PHE A 198 -19.81 -9.94 -5.67
C PHE A 198 -19.97 -10.78 -6.95
N LEU A 199 -20.17 -12.08 -6.83
CA LEU A 199 -20.40 -12.97 -8.00
C LEU A 199 -21.63 -12.56 -8.80
N ALA A 200 -22.69 -12.12 -8.12
CA ALA A 200 -23.90 -11.61 -8.74
C ALA A 200 -23.77 -10.20 -9.35
N GLY A 201 -22.60 -9.57 -9.29
CA GLY A 201 -22.37 -8.22 -9.80
C GLY A 201 -22.99 -7.09 -8.95
N LYS A 202 -23.51 -7.40 -7.76
CA LYS A 202 -24.15 -6.45 -6.84
C LYS A 202 -23.15 -5.64 -6.01
N SER A 203 -21.93 -6.08 -5.92
CA SER A 203 -20.84 -5.40 -5.19
C SER A 203 -19.53 -5.46 -5.96
N ALA A 204 -18.65 -4.46 -5.72
CA ALA A 204 -17.30 -4.45 -6.26
C ALA A 204 -16.43 -5.55 -5.63
N TYR A 205 -15.35 -5.93 -6.31
CA TYR A 205 -14.34 -6.83 -5.79
C TYR A 205 -13.70 -6.26 -4.50
N SER A 206 -13.44 -7.15 -3.55
CA SER A 206 -12.64 -6.87 -2.37
C SER A 206 -11.46 -7.84 -2.31
N THR A 207 -10.24 -7.31 -2.14
CA THR A 207 -9.03 -8.13 -1.91
C THR A 207 -9.10 -8.96 -0.64
N GLU A 208 -10.06 -8.67 0.25
CA GLU A 208 -10.29 -9.47 1.46
C GLU A 208 -10.70 -10.90 1.14
N PHE A 209 -11.46 -11.13 0.05
CA PHE A 209 -11.81 -12.49 -0.37
C PHE A 209 -10.57 -13.33 -0.67
N TRP A 210 -9.60 -12.75 -1.38
CA TRP A 210 -8.33 -13.42 -1.66
C TRP A 210 -7.55 -13.69 -0.36
N ARG A 211 -7.44 -12.70 0.50
CA ARG A 211 -6.70 -12.82 1.78
C ARG A 211 -7.30 -13.88 2.69
N ILE A 212 -8.64 -13.93 2.79
CA ILE A 212 -9.35 -14.94 3.58
C ILE A 212 -9.12 -16.32 2.98
N ALA A 213 -9.26 -16.47 1.66
CA ALA A 213 -9.05 -17.75 0.99
C ALA A 213 -7.60 -18.26 1.09
N CYS A 214 -6.59 -17.37 1.17
CA CYS A 214 -5.19 -17.74 1.37
C CYS A 214 -4.84 -18.03 2.84
N ALA A 215 -5.64 -17.58 3.79
CA ALA A 215 -5.42 -17.80 5.21
C ALA A 215 -5.98 -19.14 5.70
N GLU A 216 -6.87 -19.76 4.92
CA GLU A 216 -7.48 -21.09 5.13
C GLU A 216 -6.79 -22.16 4.29
#